data_5a74b7a084d249c9900171ef2e195450
#
_entry.id   5a74b7a084d249c9900171ef2e195450
#
_cell.length_a   1.000
_cell.length_b   1.000
_cell.length_c   1.000
_cell.angle_alpha   90.00
_cell.angle_beta   90.00
_cell.angle_gamma   90.00
#
_symmetry.space_group_name_H-M   'P 1'
#
loop_
_entity.id
_entity.type
_entity.pdbx_description
1 polymer ?
#
loop_
_entity_poly.entity_id
_entity_poly.type
_entity_poly.pdbx_seq_one_letter_code
_entity_poly.pdbx_strand_id
1 'polypeptide(L)'
;MKNVVHKFVGRNEKKLNPKLIEFANYYGFSINVTNCFSGNEKGHVEGSVRIIRKKTFAEKYEFDSYEEACKHLEYSLVDLNKDSLIEEEKKKLLKLRPRYELASTSEHKVDKYSLIQVDRNKYSVPEYMVGRKVLVRKYAGEIKIYVNDKLLARHKRKDGANEYSIDINHYLDSLARKPGAIRNSLALKSHPDLKAIFDKYFTSNPKKFIKLLEENKGKDMDQLLDLLKIYANSKDEIDVIDIVKLDSDIEIKARKIVASYESLCIGGKYGN
;
A
#
# COMPACT_ATOMS: atom_id res chain seq x y z
N MET A 1 -19.11 -18.57 -3.14
CA MET A 1 -20.13 -17.52 -3.36
C MET A 1 -20.65 -16.82 -2.09
N LYS A 2 -20.15 -17.11 -0.90
CA LYS A 2 -20.57 -16.44 0.36
C LYS A 2 -20.37 -14.90 0.38
N ASN A 3 -19.57 -14.37 -0.53
CA ASN A 3 -19.30 -12.92 -0.60
C ASN A 3 -20.47 -12.14 -1.21
N VAL A 4 -21.29 -12.76 -2.04
CA VAL A 4 -22.44 -12.13 -2.71
C VAL A 4 -23.75 -12.49 -2.01
N VAL A 5 -23.97 -13.79 -1.76
CA VAL A 5 -25.15 -14.32 -1.11
C VAL A 5 -24.77 -14.87 0.26
N HIS A 6 -25.38 -14.30 1.31
CA HIS A 6 -25.16 -14.76 2.68
C HIS A 6 -25.86 -16.09 2.96
N LYS A 7 -27.11 -16.23 2.51
CA LYS A 7 -27.93 -17.42 2.70
C LYS A 7 -28.95 -17.56 1.57
N PHE A 8 -29.13 -18.79 1.07
CA PHE A 8 -30.26 -19.16 0.23
C PHE A 8 -31.43 -19.59 1.12
N VAL A 9 -32.60 -19.02 0.91
CA VAL A 9 -33.83 -19.33 1.64
C VAL A 9 -34.80 -19.93 0.62
N GLY A 10 -34.63 -21.23 0.30
CA GLY A 10 -35.41 -21.88 -0.73
C GLY A 10 -34.87 -21.70 -2.16
N ARG A 11 -35.68 -22.02 -3.18
CA ARG A 11 -35.23 -22.08 -4.58
C ARG A 11 -35.01 -20.72 -5.22
N ASN A 12 -35.77 -19.71 -4.81
CA ASN A 12 -35.81 -18.39 -5.44
C ASN A 12 -35.45 -17.23 -4.49
N GLU A 13 -35.38 -17.44 -3.19
CA GLU A 13 -35.12 -16.38 -2.22
C GLU A 13 -33.66 -16.39 -1.80
N LYS A 14 -33.01 -15.23 -1.91
CA LYS A 14 -31.59 -15.02 -1.62
C LYS A 14 -31.44 -13.89 -0.64
N LYS A 15 -30.77 -14.15 0.50
CA LYS A 15 -30.31 -13.06 1.39
C LYS A 15 -28.94 -12.61 0.92
N LEU A 16 -28.89 -11.41 0.38
CA LEU A 16 -27.64 -10.78 -0.07
C LEU A 16 -26.75 -10.43 1.12
N ASN A 17 -25.45 -10.36 0.86
CA ASN A 17 -24.50 -9.90 1.86
C ASN A 17 -24.78 -8.42 2.17
N PRO A 18 -25.00 -8.03 3.45
CA PRO A 18 -25.28 -6.65 3.82
C PRO A 18 -24.24 -5.65 3.32
N LYS A 19 -22.95 -6.02 3.36
CA LYS A 19 -21.85 -5.18 2.83
C LYS A 19 -21.95 -4.94 1.33
N LEU A 20 -22.47 -5.92 0.57
CA LEU A 20 -22.71 -5.74 -0.86
C LEU A 20 -23.89 -4.79 -1.09
N ILE A 21 -24.92 -4.84 -0.26
CA ILE A 21 -26.06 -3.91 -0.32
C ILE A 21 -25.57 -2.48 -0.03
N GLU A 22 -24.79 -2.28 1.03
CA GLU A 22 -24.18 -0.98 1.35
C GLU A 22 -23.33 -0.45 0.20
N PHE A 23 -22.49 -1.30 -0.39
CA PHE A 23 -21.68 -0.96 -1.55
C PHE A 23 -22.51 -0.56 -2.77
N ALA A 24 -23.57 -1.31 -3.06
CA ALA A 24 -24.48 -1.02 -4.17
C ALA A 24 -25.24 0.30 -3.96
N ASN A 25 -25.73 0.55 -2.74
CA ASN A 25 -26.40 1.80 -2.37
C ASN A 25 -25.43 2.99 -2.47
N TYR A 26 -24.17 2.82 -2.06
CA TYR A 26 -23.18 3.87 -2.16
C TYR A 26 -22.91 4.28 -3.62
N TYR A 27 -22.75 3.34 -4.53
CA TYR A 27 -22.49 3.62 -5.94
C TYR A 27 -23.74 3.79 -6.79
N GLY A 28 -24.92 3.46 -6.27
CA GLY A 28 -26.19 3.66 -6.96
C GLY A 28 -26.48 2.63 -8.05
N PHE A 29 -26.07 1.35 -7.86
CA PHE A 29 -26.38 0.27 -8.80
C PHE A 29 -27.27 -0.82 -8.18
N SER A 30 -27.99 -1.54 -9.03
CA SER A 30 -28.83 -2.67 -8.61
C SER A 30 -28.04 -3.97 -8.63
N ILE A 31 -28.24 -4.80 -7.60
CA ILE A 31 -27.63 -6.12 -7.50
C ILE A 31 -28.54 -7.16 -8.16
N ASN A 32 -28.08 -7.76 -9.24
CA ASN A 32 -28.75 -8.90 -9.87
C ASN A 32 -27.93 -10.17 -9.67
N VAL A 33 -28.52 -11.18 -9.03
CA VAL A 33 -27.83 -12.44 -8.72
C VAL A 33 -28.52 -13.58 -9.45
N THR A 34 -27.79 -14.26 -10.31
CA THR A 34 -28.25 -15.44 -11.05
C THR A 34 -28.67 -16.57 -10.10
N ASN A 35 -29.57 -17.43 -10.56
CA ASN A 35 -30.00 -18.58 -9.78
C ASN A 35 -28.91 -19.65 -9.68
N CYS A 36 -28.99 -20.49 -8.65
CA CYS A 36 -28.08 -21.63 -8.53
C CYS A 36 -28.33 -22.60 -9.70
N PHE A 37 -27.23 -23.13 -10.26
CA PHE A 37 -27.26 -24.07 -11.38
C PHE A 37 -27.90 -23.54 -12.69
N SER A 38 -28.06 -22.24 -12.83
CA SER A 38 -28.62 -21.60 -14.04
C SER A 38 -27.49 -21.12 -14.94
N GLY A 39 -26.82 -22.03 -15.64
CA GLY A 39 -25.70 -21.73 -16.55
C GLY A 39 -26.12 -20.80 -17.72
N ASN A 40 -27.38 -20.91 -18.18
CA ASN A 40 -27.95 -20.04 -19.21
C ASN A 40 -27.96 -18.56 -18.82
N GLU A 41 -28.14 -18.21 -17.53
CA GLU A 41 -28.09 -16.84 -17.05
C GLU A 41 -26.67 -16.23 -17.10
N LYS A 42 -25.63 -17.07 -17.26
CA LYS A 42 -24.22 -16.67 -17.37
C LYS A 42 -23.66 -16.71 -18.79
N GLY A 43 -24.46 -17.12 -19.77
CA GLY A 43 -24.01 -17.39 -21.12
C GLY A 43 -23.24 -16.24 -21.76
N HIS A 44 -23.59 -14.97 -21.50
CA HIS A 44 -22.87 -13.82 -22.01
C HIS A 44 -21.46 -13.69 -21.42
N VAL A 45 -21.29 -13.89 -20.12
CA VAL A 45 -19.96 -13.83 -19.47
C VAL A 45 -19.07 -14.96 -19.93
N GLU A 46 -19.60 -16.18 -19.97
CA GLU A 46 -18.85 -17.36 -20.45
C GLU A 46 -18.52 -17.24 -21.94
N GLY A 47 -19.43 -16.71 -22.74
CA GLY A 47 -19.23 -16.38 -24.14
C GLY A 47 -18.09 -15.34 -24.35
N SER A 48 -18.08 -14.29 -23.55
CA SER A 48 -17.04 -13.26 -23.61
C SER A 48 -15.65 -13.83 -23.28
N VAL A 49 -15.54 -14.61 -22.23
CA VAL A 49 -14.26 -15.28 -21.85
C VAL A 49 -13.78 -16.18 -22.99
N ARG A 50 -14.67 -16.95 -23.61
CA ARG A 50 -14.33 -17.82 -24.75
C ARG A 50 -13.86 -17.03 -25.97
N ILE A 51 -14.52 -15.90 -26.28
CA ILE A 51 -14.16 -15.03 -27.40
C ILE A 51 -12.78 -14.42 -27.17
N ILE A 52 -12.56 -13.83 -25.98
CA ILE A 52 -11.27 -13.23 -25.62
C ILE A 52 -10.16 -14.26 -25.70
N ARG A 53 -10.36 -15.43 -25.07
CA ARG A 53 -9.36 -16.50 -25.10
C ARG A 53 -9.03 -16.92 -26.54
N LYS A 54 -10.05 -17.11 -27.38
CA LYS A 54 -9.85 -17.50 -28.79
C LYS A 54 -9.11 -16.41 -29.59
N LYS A 55 -9.48 -15.13 -29.40
CA LYS A 55 -8.88 -14.03 -30.15
C LYS A 55 -7.46 -13.68 -29.66
N THR A 56 -7.19 -13.81 -28.37
CA THR A 56 -5.89 -13.44 -27.78
C THR A 56 -4.85 -14.56 -27.92
N PHE A 57 -5.26 -15.81 -27.65
CA PHE A 57 -4.31 -16.91 -27.48
C PHE A 57 -4.40 -17.98 -28.59
N ALA A 58 -5.11 -17.71 -29.71
CA ALA A 58 -5.17 -18.66 -30.81
C ALA A 58 -3.85 -18.77 -31.60
N GLU A 59 -3.15 -17.64 -31.77
CA GLU A 59 -1.91 -17.57 -32.53
C GLU A 59 -0.66 -17.68 -31.65
N LYS A 60 -0.72 -17.16 -30.41
CA LYS A 60 0.36 -17.23 -29.44
C LYS A 60 -0.18 -17.77 -28.13
N TYR A 61 0.24 -18.98 -27.73
CA TYR A 61 -0.19 -19.69 -26.53
C TYR A 61 0.98 -20.09 -25.61
N GLU A 62 2.23 -19.88 -26.02
CA GLU A 62 3.44 -20.11 -25.23
C GLU A 62 4.09 -18.77 -24.88
N PHE A 63 4.48 -18.61 -23.61
CA PHE A 63 5.07 -17.38 -23.06
C PHE A 63 6.20 -17.74 -22.11
N ASP A 64 7.25 -16.93 -22.12
CA ASP A 64 8.42 -17.14 -21.25
C ASP A 64 8.12 -16.80 -19.77
N SER A 65 7.11 -15.94 -19.54
CA SER A 65 6.70 -15.53 -18.18
C SER A 65 5.21 -15.21 -18.11
N TYR A 66 4.68 -15.22 -16.88
CA TYR A 66 3.32 -14.77 -16.60
C TYR A 66 3.11 -13.28 -16.96
N GLU A 67 4.11 -12.46 -16.72
CA GLU A 67 4.09 -11.03 -17.05
C GLU A 67 3.99 -10.78 -18.56
N GLU A 68 4.67 -11.60 -19.36
CA GLU A 68 4.57 -11.54 -20.81
C GLU A 68 3.16 -11.91 -21.29
N ALA A 69 2.59 -12.96 -20.74
CA ALA A 69 1.22 -13.36 -21.06
C ALA A 69 0.19 -12.28 -20.68
N CYS A 70 0.37 -11.60 -19.55
CA CYS A 70 -0.47 -10.48 -19.14
C CYS A 70 -0.37 -9.30 -20.12
N LYS A 71 0.82 -8.91 -20.51
CA LYS A 71 1.03 -7.83 -21.50
C LYS A 71 0.39 -8.17 -22.85
N HIS A 72 0.56 -9.42 -23.31
CA HIS A 72 -0.08 -9.88 -24.54
C HIS A 72 -1.60 -9.78 -24.48
N LEU A 73 -2.20 -10.18 -23.35
CA LEU A 73 -3.64 -10.03 -23.11
C LEU A 73 -4.06 -8.54 -23.11
N GLU A 74 -3.32 -7.66 -22.46
CA GLU A 74 -3.60 -6.23 -22.41
C GLU A 74 -3.61 -5.61 -23.80
N TYR A 75 -2.59 -5.88 -24.64
CA TYR A 75 -2.55 -5.43 -26.03
C TYR A 75 -3.73 -5.93 -26.84
N SER A 76 -4.07 -7.21 -26.73
CA SER A 76 -5.22 -7.81 -27.42
C SER A 76 -6.54 -7.19 -26.98
N LEU A 77 -6.69 -6.86 -25.69
CA LEU A 77 -7.89 -6.19 -25.18
C LEU A 77 -8.02 -4.76 -25.69
N VAL A 78 -6.91 -4.02 -25.83
CA VAL A 78 -6.91 -2.69 -26.43
C VAL A 78 -7.38 -2.76 -27.87
N ASP A 79 -6.88 -3.72 -28.63
CA ASP A 79 -7.26 -3.93 -30.04
C ASP A 79 -8.74 -4.34 -30.18
N LEU A 80 -9.20 -5.27 -29.35
CA LEU A 80 -10.60 -5.71 -29.33
C LEU A 80 -11.60 -4.61 -28.94
N ASN A 81 -11.15 -3.60 -28.21
CA ASN A 81 -11.98 -2.48 -27.75
C ASN A 81 -11.88 -1.23 -28.63
N LYS A 82 -11.13 -1.24 -29.72
CA LYS A 82 -10.98 -0.06 -30.62
C LYS A 82 -12.31 0.50 -31.12
N ASP A 83 -13.23 -0.39 -31.46
CA ASP A 83 -14.55 -0.02 -32.01
C ASP A 83 -15.65 -0.07 -30.93
N SER A 84 -15.30 -0.06 -29.65
CA SER A 84 -16.27 -0.12 -28.57
C SER A 84 -16.93 1.24 -28.34
N LEU A 85 -18.23 1.22 -27.99
CA LEU A 85 -19.00 2.42 -27.61
C LEU A 85 -18.68 2.93 -26.20
N ILE A 86 -17.59 2.47 -25.57
CA ILE A 86 -17.26 2.75 -24.17
C ILE A 86 -17.10 4.26 -23.89
N GLU A 87 -16.59 5.02 -24.85
CA GLU A 87 -16.44 6.46 -24.67
C GLU A 87 -17.78 7.21 -24.72
N GLU A 88 -18.76 6.70 -25.45
CA GLU A 88 -20.12 7.23 -25.45
C GLU A 88 -20.84 6.83 -24.16
N GLU A 89 -20.66 5.61 -23.71
CA GLU A 89 -21.23 5.12 -22.47
C GLU A 89 -20.67 5.88 -21.25
N LYS A 90 -19.36 6.15 -21.24
CA LYS A 90 -18.71 6.91 -20.15
C LYS A 90 -19.36 8.29 -19.94
N LYS A 91 -19.84 8.94 -20.99
CA LYS A 91 -20.54 10.23 -20.88
C LYS A 91 -21.86 10.15 -20.14
N LYS A 92 -22.49 8.96 -20.12
CA LYS A 92 -23.77 8.69 -19.46
C LYS A 92 -23.60 8.09 -18.07
N LEU A 93 -22.39 7.68 -17.69
CA LEU A 93 -22.12 7.15 -16.36
C LEU A 93 -22.27 8.23 -15.29
N LEU A 94 -22.68 7.80 -14.11
CA LEU A 94 -22.71 8.67 -12.92
C LEU A 94 -21.28 9.17 -12.62
N LYS A 95 -21.19 10.39 -12.06
CA LYS A 95 -19.90 10.93 -11.61
C LYS A 95 -19.24 9.96 -10.61
N LEU A 96 -17.94 9.73 -10.80
CA LEU A 96 -17.15 8.88 -9.91
C LEU A 96 -17.25 9.40 -8.47
N ARG A 97 -17.72 8.57 -7.57
CA ARG A 97 -17.71 8.86 -6.13
C ARG A 97 -16.34 8.51 -5.53
N PRO A 98 -15.96 9.10 -4.39
CA PRO A 98 -14.80 8.64 -3.65
C PRO A 98 -14.84 7.13 -3.42
N ARG A 99 -13.68 6.51 -3.31
CA ARG A 99 -13.60 5.06 -3.12
C ARG A 99 -14.33 4.64 -1.85
N TYR A 100 -15.30 3.72 -1.97
CA TYR A 100 -15.98 3.15 -0.82
C TYR A 100 -15.00 2.29 0.00
N GLU A 101 -14.77 2.71 1.23
CA GLU A 101 -13.83 2.01 2.12
C GLU A 101 -14.54 0.89 2.89
N LEU A 102 -14.49 -0.32 2.35
CA LEU A 102 -14.92 -1.53 3.06
C LEU A 102 -13.90 -1.89 4.14
N ALA A 103 -14.13 -1.44 5.36
CA ALA A 103 -13.34 -1.81 6.51
C ALA A 103 -14.18 -2.55 7.55
N SER A 104 -13.62 -3.57 8.19
CA SER A 104 -14.15 -4.06 9.44
C SER A 104 -13.48 -3.35 10.59
N THR A 105 -14.27 -2.83 11.52
CA THR A 105 -13.79 -2.06 12.67
C THR A 105 -13.81 -2.91 13.93
N SER A 106 -12.75 -2.85 14.73
CA SER A 106 -12.62 -3.55 16.00
C SER A 106 -11.74 -2.77 16.98
N GLU A 107 -12.01 -2.91 18.29
CA GLU A 107 -11.14 -2.35 19.33
C GLU A 107 -10.12 -3.39 19.78
N HIS A 108 -8.88 -2.94 19.98
CA HIS A 108 -7.80 -3.76 20.50
C HIS A 108 -7.06 -3.05 21.62
N LYS A 109 -6.62 -3.79 22.62
CA LYS A 109 -5.73 -3.28 23.65
C LYS A 109 -4.28 -3.49 23.23
N VAL A 110 -3.47 -2.45 23.39
CA VAL A 110 -2.03 -2.52 23.09
C VAL A 110 -1.33 -3.29 24.20
N ASP A 111 -0.55 -4.29 23.84
CA ASP A 111 0.22 -5.10 24.79
C ASP A 111 1.48 -4.37 25.30
N LYS A 112 2.19 -4.99 26.25
CA LYS A 112 3.43 -4.46 26.83
C LYS A 112 4.60 -4.36 25.85
N TYR A 113 4.48 -4.95 24.68
CA TYR A 113 5.47 -4.92 23.61
C TYR A 113 5.10 -3.93 22.50
N SER A 114 4.13 -3.03 22.75
CA SER A 114 3.64 -2.08 21.74
C SER A 114 3.02 -2.75 20.53
N LEU A 115 2.33 -3.87 20.73
CA LEU A 115 1.71 -4.65 19.68
C LEU A 115 0.20 -4.77 19.91
N ILE A 116 -0.53 -4.85 18.80
CA ILE A 116 -1.92 -5.31 18.77
C ILE A 116 -2.01 -6.59 17.95
N GLN A 117 -2.96 -7.45 18.25
CA GLN A 117 -3.20 -8.67 17.51
C GLN A 117 -4.48 -8.54 16.67
N VAL A 118 -4.36 -8.74 15.35
CA VAL A 118 -5.48 -8.75 14.40
C VAL A 118 -5.34 -9.98 13.51
N ASP A 119 -6.40 -10.78 13.34
CA ASP A 119 -6.40 -12.00 12.52
C ASP A 119 -5.20 -12.93 12.79
N ARG A 120 -4.82 -13.13 14.05
CA ARG A 120 -3.65 -13.90 14.52
C ARG A 120 -2.27 -13.30 14.16
N ASN A 121 -2.21 -12.15 13.52
CA ASN A 121 -0.98 -11.42 13.21
C ASN A 121 -0.78 -10.25 14.16
N LYS A 122 0.44 -9.80 14.33
CA LYS A 122 0.81 -8.73 15.25
C LYS A 122 1.30 -7.50 14.51
N TYR A 123 0.80 -6.34 14.93
CA TYR A 123 1.08 -5.04 14.32
C TYR A 123 1.57 -4.06 15.38
N SER A 124 2.66 -3.36 15.09
CA SER A 124 3.23 -2.42 16.05
C SER A 124 2.44 -1.11 16.10
N VAL A 125 2.46 -0.50 17.25
CA VAL A 125 1.96 0.86 17.50
C VAL A 125 2.98 1.63 18.33
N PRO A 126 2.95 2.99 18.34
CA PRO A 126 3.87 3.77 19.15
C PRO A 126 3.82 3.37 20.65
N GLU A 127 4.99 3.31 21.30
CA GLU A 127 5.16 2.84 22.69
C GLU A 127 4.31 3.56 23.73
N TYR A 128 4.02 4.85 23.53
CA TYR A 128 3.18 5.61 24.44
C TYR A 128 1.72 5.13 24.49
N MET A 129 1.35 4.21 23.61
CA MET A 129 0.02 3.59 23.57
C MET A 129 -0.08 2.29 24.38
N VAL A 130 0.99 1.81 24.98
CA VAL A 130 0.98 0.58 25.79
C VAL A 130 -0.11 0.65 26.87
N GLY A 131 -0.91 -0.41 26.96
CA GLY A 131 -2.03 -0.54 27.90
C GLY A 131 -3.32 0.19 27.49
N ARG A 132 -3.28 1.05 26.48
CA ARG A 132 -4.45 1.79 25.97
C ARG A 132 -5.20 0.97 24.91
N LYS A 133 -6.45 1.37 24.66
CA LYS A 133 -7.26 0.83 23.57
C LYS A 133 -7.06 1.66 22.31
N VAL A 134 -7.05 0.99 21.16
CA VAL A 134 -6.98 1.59 19.82
C VAL A 134 -8.09 1.03 18.95
N LEU A 135 -8.58 1.84 18.03
CA LEU A 135 -9.56 1.44 17.03
C LEU A 135 -8.84 0.98 15.77
N VAL A 136 -9.13 -0.23 15.33
CA VAL A 136 -8.54 -0.82 14.14
C VAL A 136 -9.56 -0.86 13.02
N ARG A 137 -9.23 -0.28 11.88
CA ARG A 137 -9.97 -0.45 10.63
C ARG A 137 -9.17 -1.39 9.71
N LYS A 138 -9.71 -2.59 9.52
CA LYS A 138 -9.10 -3.63 8.68
C LYS A 138 -9.69 -3.57 7.28
N TYR A 139 -8.84 -3.26 6.31
CA TYR A 139 -9.13 -3.28 4.88
C TYR A 139 -8.62 -4.57 4.22
N ALA A 140 -8.87 -4.74 2.93
CA ALA A 140 -8.40 -5.92 2.18
C ALA A 140 -6.88 -6.05 2.18
N GLY A 141 -6.14 -4.97 1.92
CA GLY A 141 -4.67 -4.98 1.81
C GLY A 141 -3.93 -4.26 2.93
N GLU A 142 -4.62 -3.56 3.83
CA GLU A 142 -3.99 -2.75 4.86
C GLU A 142 -4.78 -2.74 6.17
N ILE A 143 -4.09 -2.37 7.23
CA ILE A 143 -4.66 -2.12 8.57
C ILE A 143 -4.31 -0.69 8.94
N LYS A 144 -5.33 0.09 9.27
CA LYS A 144 -5.20 1.44 9.82
C LYS A 144 -5.61 1.44 11.30
N ILE A 145 -4.80 2.02 12.13
CA ILE A 145 -4.98 2.06 13.58
C ILE A 145 -5.21 3.52 13.98
N TYR A 146 -6.25 3.75 14.78
CA TYR A 146 -6.71 5.08 15.15
C TYR A 146 -6.82 5.23 16.66
N VAL A 147 -6.62 6.46 17.13
CA VAL A 147 -6.92 6.93 18.48
C VAL A 147 -7.62 8.27 18.39
N ASN A 148 -8.80 8.39 19.01
CA ASN A 148 -9.60 9.63 18.94
C ASN A 148 -9.75 10.15 17.50
N ASP A 149 -10.11 9.27 16.57
CA ASP A 149 -10.27 9.52 15.12
C ASP A 149 -9.01 10.00 14.38
N LYS A 150 -7.86 10.07 15.05
CA LYS A 150 -6.57 10.38 14.42
C LYS A 150 -5.86 9.09 14.02
N LEU A 151 -5.35 9.05 12.80
CA LEU A 151 -4.53 7.93 12.30
C LEU A 151 -3.23 7.86 13.11
N LEU A 152 -3.02 6.73 13.79
CA LEU A 152 -1.86 6.48 14.62
C LEU A 152 -0.79 5.68 13.88
N ALA A 153 -1.19 4.62 13.16
CA ALA A 153 -0.30 3.75 12.43
C ALA A 153 -1.03 3.13 11.22
N ARG A 154 -0.24 2.77 10.21
CA ARG A 154 -0.70 2.08 9.00
C ARG A 154 0.24 0.93 8.69
N HIS A 155 -0.31 -0.24 8.45
CA HIS A 155 0.45 -1.45 8.13
C HIS A 155 -0.11 -2.14 6.91
N LYS A 156 0.76 -2.74 6.10
CA LYS A 156 0.34 -3.72 5.10
C LYS A 156 -0.23 -4.94 5.83
N ARG A 157 -1.43 -5.38 5.43
CA ARG A 157 -2.05 -6.56 6.01
C ARG A 157 -1.21 -7.80 5.70
N LYS A 158 -1.06 -8.66 6.70
CA LYS A 158 -0.42 -9.97 6.58
C LYS A 158 -1.49 -11.02 6.30
N ASP A 159 -1.23 -11.89 5.32
CA ASP A 159 -2.18 -12.93 4.89
C ASP A 159 -1.97 -14.25 5.63
N GLY A 160 -0.78 -14.45 6.22
CA GLY A 160 -0.43 -15.63 7.03
C GLY A 160 -0.98 -15.60 8.46
N ALA A 161 -0.38 -16.40 9.31
CA ALA A 161 -0.68 -16.45 10.75
C ALA A 161 0.60 -16.35 11.55
N ASN A 162 0.52 -15.69 12.72
CA ASN A 162 1.64 -15.43 13.62
C ASN A 162 2.77 -14.58 13.00
N GLU A 163 2.45 -13.82 11.97
CA GLU A 163 3.38 -12.88 11.37
C GLU A 163 3.39 -11.54 12.12
N TYR A 164 4.50 -10.83 11.95
CA TYR A 164 4.69 -9.50 12.54
C TYR A 164 4.79 -8.44 11.43
N SER A 165 4.12 -7.32 11.63
CA SER A 165 4.32 -6.09 10.86
C SER A 165 4.78 -5.01 11.82
N ILE A 166 6.07 -4.73 11.80
CA ILE A 166 6.74 -3.84 12.75
C ILE A 166 7.19 -2.59 12.02
N ASP A 167 6.92 -1.42 12.61
CA ASP A 167 7.54 -0.17 12.22
C ASP A 167 8.58 0.18 13.30
N ILE A 168 9.84 0.33 12.91
CA ILE A 168 10.93 0.64 13.84
C ILE A 168 10.74 1.99 14.51
N ASN A 169 10.07 2.94 13.84
CA ASN A 169 9.79 4.27 14.37
C ASN A 169 8.91 4.24 15.63
N HIS A 170 8.17 3.16 15.85
CA HIS A 170 7.34 3.00 17.05
C HIS A 170 8.13 2.74 18.33
N TYR A 171 9.42 2.38 18.21
CA TYR A 171 10.29 1.95 19.31
C TYR A 171 11.49 2.89 19.55
N LEU A 172 11.58 3.99 18.82
CA LEU A 172 12.76 4.86 18.88
C LEU A 172 12.98 5.45 20.27
N ASP A 173 11.91 5.84 20.99
CA ASP A 173 12.02 6.42 22.33
C ASP A 173 12.68 5.46 23.34
N SER A 174 12.31 4.19 23.34
CA SER A 174 12.96 3.17 24.18
C SER A 174 14.38 2.86 23.71
N LEU A 175 14.59 2.79 22.39
CA LEU A 175 15.88 2.51 21.82
C LEU A 175 16.86 3.65 22.08
N ALA A 176 16.42 4.91 22.06
CA ALA A 176 17.23 6.07 22.43
C ALA A 176 17.71 6.00 23.89
N ARG A 177 16.82 5.55 24.82
CA ARG A 177 17.18 5.34 26.22
C ARG A 177 18.15 4.18 26.45
N LYS A 178 18.05 3.12 25.64
CA LYS A 178 18.88 1.90 25.74
C LYS A 178 19.44 1.49 24.37
N PRO A 179 20.39 2.24 23.81
CA PRO A 179 20.85 2.03 22.44
C PRO A 179 21.40 0.64 22.14
N GLY A 180 22.04 0.01 23.12
CA GLY A 180 22.55 -1.36 22.96
C GLY A 180 21.47 -2.42 22.76
N ALA A 181 20.22 -2.14 23.14
CA ALA A 181 19.10 -3.06 22.96
C ALA A 181 18.70 -3.23 21.47
N ILE A 182 19.04 -2.29 20.61
CA ILE A 182 18.64 -2.31 19.19
C ILE A 182 19.12 -3.58 18.49
N ARG A 183 20.31 -4.05 18.77
CA ARG A 183 20.92 -5.25 18.16
C ARG A 183 20.00 -6.48 18.24
N ASN A 184 19.34 -6.65 19.37
CA ASN A 184 18.46 -7.80 19.65
C ASN A 184 16.97 -7.46 19.52
N SER A 185 16.63 -6.22 19.15
CA SER A 185 15.25 -5.77 19.09
C SER A 185 14.49 -6.48 17.96
N LEU A 186 13.22 -6.78 18.22
CA LEU A 186 12.30 -7.29 17.20
C LEU A 186 12.13 -6.26 16.07
N ALA A 187 12.17 -4.98 16.41
CA ALA A 187 12.04 -3.90 15.45
C ALA A 187 13.13 -3.95 14.38
N LEU A 188 14.39 -4.11 14.75
CA LEU A 188 15.49 -4.23 13.78
C LEU A 188 15.44 -5.57 13.01
N LYS A 189 15.12 -6.67 13.70
CA LYS A 189 15.03 -8.01 13.09
C LYS A 189 13.94 -8.12 12.03
N SER A 190 12.89 -7.31 12.14
CA SER A 190 11.78 -7.27 11.17
C SER A 190 12.12 -6.55 9.87
N HIS A 191 13.30 -5.90 9.80
CA HIS A 191 13.81 -5.18 8.62
C HIS A 191 15.20 -5.70 8.25
N PRO A 192 15.31 -6.77 7.44
CA PRO A 192 16.58 -7.43 7.12
C PRO A 192 17.63 -6.48 6.53
N ASP A 193 17.22 -5.58 5.61
CA ASP A 193 18.12 -4.63 4.96
C ASP A 193 18.68 -3.62 5.96
N LEU A 194 17.79 -3.09 6.83
CA LEU A 194 18.19 -2.17 7.89
C LEU A 194 19.14 -2.85 8.90
N LYS A 195 18.86 -4.12 9.20
CA LYS A 195 19.71 -4.94 10.06
C LYS A 195 21.09 -5.16 9.44
N ALA A 196 21.17 -5.45 8.15
CA ALA A 196 22.44 -5.65 7.45
C ALA A 196 23.31 -4.37 7.50
N ILE A 197 22.71 -3.20 7.30
CA ILE A 197 23.40 -1.91 7.42
C ILE A 197 23.87 -1.68 8.87
N PHE A 198 23.02 -1.94 9.86
CA PHE A 198 23.37 -1.80 11.26
C PHE A 198 24.55 -2.72 11.63
N ASP A 199 24.46 -3.99 11.27
CA ASP A 199 25.49 -5.00 11.61
C ASP A 199 26.84 -4.65 10.96
N LYS A 200 26.82 -4.10 9.74
CA LYS A 200 28.04 -3.77 9.00
C LYS A 200 28.71 -2.47 9.49
N TYR A 201 27.91 -1.43 9.79
CA TYR A 201 28.47 -0.08 9.95
C TYR A 201 28.22 0.55 11.34
N PHE A 202 27.20 0.14 12.07
CA PHE A 202 26.75 0.84 13.28
C PHE A 202 26.84 0.00 14.56
N THR A 203 27.39 -1.19 14.49
CA THR A 203 27.52 -2.09 15.65
C THR A 203 28.33 -1.47 16.78
N SER A 204 29.35 -0.68 16.46
CA SER A 204 30.19 0.04 17.43
C SER A 204 29.52 1.31 17.98
N ASN A 205 28.59 1.91 17.24
CA ASN A 205 27.92 3.14 17.66
C ASN A 205 26.38 3.08 17.44
N PRO A 206 25.65 2.30 18.24
CA PRO A 206 24.19 2.20 18.13
C PRO A 206 23.46 3.53 18.35
N LYS A 207 24.03 4.44 19.16
CA LYS A 207 23.42 5.76 19.40
C LYS A 207 23.34 6.58 18.12
N LYS A 208 24.41 6.59 17.32
CA LYS A 208 24.43 7.30 16.04
C LYS A 208 23.37 6.76 15.08
N PHE A 209 23.24 5.43 15.02
CA PHE A 209 22.22 4.80 14.19
C PHE A 209 20.79 5.20 14.58
N ILE A 210 20.47 5.18 15.88
CA ILE A 210 19.14 5.56 16.38
C ILE A 210 18.85 7.02 16.09
N LYS A 211 19.83 7.90 16.31
CA LYS A 211 19.72 9.34 16.02
C LYS A 211 19.40 9.57 14.54
N LEU A 212 20.08 8.86 13.62
CA LEU A 212 19.81 8.93 12.19
C LEU A 212 18.39 8.46 11.83
N LEU A 213 17.86 7.43 12.50
CA LEU A 213 16.47 7.00 12.33
C LEU A 213 15.48 8.06 12.81
N GLU A 214 15.75 8.69 13.96
CA GLU A 214 14.89 9.75 14.52
C GLU A 214 14.82 10.97 13.59
N GLU A 215 15.96 11.43 13.10
CA GLU A 215 16.09 12.59 12.21
C GLU A 215 15.43 12.35 10.83
N ASN A 216 15.34 11.10 10.41
CA ASN A 216 14.72 10.72 9.14
C ASN A 216 13.35 10.05 9.30
N LYS A 217 12.70 10.23 10.44
CA LYS A 217 11.37 9.71 10.71
C LYS A 217 10.37 10.22 9.67
N GLY A 218 9.67 9.27 9.03
CA GLY A 218 8.67 9.58 7.99
C GLY A 218 9.17 9.53 6.55
N LYS A 219 10.46 9.34 6.32
CA LYS A 219 10.97 9.01 4.98
C LYS A 219 10.60 7.59 4.60
N ASP A 220 10.51 7.34 3.30
CA ASP A 220 10.33 5.99 2.78
C ASP A 220 11.55 5.11 3.11
N MET A 221 11.32 3.79 3.23
CA MET A 221 12.36 2.85 3.66
C MET A 221 13.56 2.84 2.70
N ASP A 222 13.31 2.91 1.40
CA ASP A 222 14.39 2.89 0.39
C ASP A 222 15.27 4.14 0.51
N GLN A 223 14.66 5.31 0.66
CA GLN A 223 15.39 6.57 0.89
C GLN A 223 16.18 6.54 2.20
N LEU A 224 15.63 5.95 3.26
CA LEU A 224 16.30 5.79 4.53
C LEU A 224 17.53 4.87 4.41
N LEU A 225 17.41 3.76 3.72
CA LEU A 225 18.51 2.82 3.50
C LEU A 225 19.66 3.47 2.73
N ASP A 226 19.35 4.24 1.69
CA ASP A 226 20.38 4.94 0.89
C ASP A 226 21.08 6.03 1.70
N LEU A 227 20.36 6.80 2.50
CA LEU A 227 20.94 7.76 3.42
C LEU A 227 21.89 7.10 4.43
N LEU A 228 21.46 6.01 5.03
CA LEU A 228 22.29 5.28 6.00
C LEU A 228 23.57 4.72 5.37
N LYS A 229 23.53 4.29 4.11
CA LYS A 229 24.73 3.85 3.35
C LYS A 229 25.68 5.01 3.08
N ILE A 230 25.16 6.19 2.70
CA ILE A 230 25.96 7.40 2.49
C ILE A 230 26.67 7.79 3.77
N TYR A 231 25.95 7.82 4.89
CA TYR A 231 26.53 8.11 6.21
C TYR A 231 27.58 7.10 6.67
N ALA A 232 27.35 5.83 6.33
CA ALA A 232 28.29 4.77 6.69
C ALA A 232 29.61 4.87 5.92
N ASN A 233 29.56 5.36 4.69
CA ASN A 233 30.71 5.48 3.80
C ASN A 233 31.49 6.82 3.97
N SER A 234 30.84 7.85 4.56
CA SER A 234 31.53 9.10 4.91
C SER A 234 32.43 8.86 6.10
N LYS A 235 33.75 8.77 5.86
CA LYS A 235 34.77 8.56 6.89
C LYS A 235 35.02 9.79 7.79
N ASP A 236 34.50 10.93 7.43
CA ASP A 236 34.68 12.18 8.17
C ASP A 236 33.40 12.52 8.97
N GLU A 237 33.61 13.11 10.15
CA GLU A 237 32.61 13.68 11.03
C GLU A 237 31.88 14.88 10.37
N ILE A 238 31.15 14.62 9.32
CA ILE A 238 30.25 15.64 8.78
C ILE A 238 29.03 15.65 9.68
N ASP A 239 28.82 16.78 10.34
CA ASP A 239 27.66 16.99 11.20
C ASP A 239 26.38 16.75 10.40
N VAL A 240 25.46 16.01 11.00
CA VAL A 240 24.12 15.69 10.43
C VAL A 240 23.41 16.93 9.89
N ILE A 241 23.66 18.08 10.51
CA ILE A 241 23.12 19.38 10.13
C ILE A 241 23.58 19.82 8.72
N ASP A 242 24.79 19.47 8.31
CA ASP A 242 25.34 19.91 7.03
C ASP A 242 24.80 19.12 5.83
N ILE A 243 24.46 17.84 6.01
CA ILE A 243 23.91 17.04 4.91
C ILE A 243 22.41 17.36 4.68
N VAL A 244 21.64 17.62 5.73
CA VAL A 244 20.25 18.11 5.59
C VAL A 244 20.24 19.46 4.91
N LYS A 245 21.23 20.34 5.20
CA LYS A 245 21.40 21.61 4.47
C LYS A 245 21.86 21.39 3.03
N LEU A 246 22.73 20.42 2.77
CA LEU A 246 23.16 20.10 1.41
C LEU A 246 22.00 19.57 0.54
N ASP A 247 21.15 18.68 1.08
CA ASP A 247 19.94 18.21 0.39
C ASP A 247 18.97 19.35 0.10
N SER A 248 18.75 20.25 1.07
CA SER A 248 17.91 21.44 0.85
C SER A 248 18.53 22.40 -0.17
N ASP A 249 19.85 22.57 -0.17
CA ASP A 249 20.56 23.43 -1.13
C ASP A 249 20.58 22.83 -2.54
N ILE A 250 20.70 21.50 -2.66
CA ILE A 250 20.61 20.79 -3.94
C ILE A 250 19.18 20.87 -4.48
N GLU A 251 18.18 20.70 -3.64
CA GLU A 251 16.77 20.81 -4.03
C GLU A 251 16.40 22.24 -4.45
N ILE A 252 16.91 23.25 -3.74
CA ILE A 252 16.76 24.66 -4.09
C ILE A 252 17.48 25.00 -5.39
N LYS A 253 18.69 24.48 -5.61
CA LYS A 253 19.42 24.65 -6.87
C LYS A 253 18.71 23.96 -8.03
N ALA A 254 18.21 22.74 -7.83
CA ALA A 254 17.45 22.01 -8.84
C ALA A 254 16.16 22.75 -9.21
N ARG A 255 15.40 23.27 -8.24
CA ARG A 255 14.19 24.10 -8.48
C ARG A 255 14.53 25.39 -9.22
N LYS A 256 15.64 26.06 -8.90
CA LYS A 256 16.10 27.26 -9.62
C LYS A 256 16.48 26.95 -11.07
N ILE A 257 17.12 25.81 -11.34
CA ILE A 257 17.47 25.36 -12.68
C ILE A 257 16.20 25.08 -13.48
N VAL A 258 15.25 24.32 -12.93
CA VAL A 258 13.94 24.03 -13.56
C VAL A 258 13.20 25.34 -13.87
N ALA A 259 13.09 26.24 -12.92
CA ALA A 259 12.44 27.54 -13.12
C ALA A 259 13.14 28.41 -14.20
N SER A 260 14.47 28.32 -14.34
CA SER A 260 15.20 28.99 -15.41
C SER A 260 14.90 28.40 -16.79
N TYR A 261 14.73 27.08 -16.89
CA TYR A 261 14.30 26.42 -18.14
C TYR A 261 12.84 26.75 -18.50
N GLU A 262 11.95 26.79 -17.51
CA GLU A 262 10.55 27.20 -17.75
C GLU A 262 10.45 28.66 -18.24
N SER A 263 11.26 29.57 -17.72
CA SER A 263 11.30 30.95 -18.16
C SER A 263 11.83 31.10 -19.60
N LEU A 264 12.76 30.25 -20.02
CA LEU A 264 13.29 30.21 -21.38
C LEU A 264 12.27 29.62 -22.38
N CYS A 265 11.46 28.65 -21.94
CA CYS A 265 10.40 28.08 -22.78
C CYS A 265 9.20 29.02 -22.96
N ILE A 266 8.93 29.93 -22.02
CA ILE A 266 7.82 30.90 -22.11
C ILE A 266 8.23 32.14 -22.94
N GLY A 267 9.53 32.43 -23.06
CA GLY A 267 10.07 33.57 -23.83
C GLY A 267 10.10 33.39 -25.35
N GLY A 268 9.85 32.21 -25.86
CA GLY A 268 9.81 31.89 -27.29
C GLY A 268 8.45 32.16 -27.92
N LYS A 269 7.88 33.35 -27.78
CA LYS A 269 6.80 33.80 -28.67
C LYS A 269 7.36 34.17 -30.03
N TYR A 270 6.96 33.42 -31.01
CA TYR A 270 7.11 33.70 -32.44
C TYR A 270 6.79 35.17 -32.74
N GLY A 271 7.76 35.88 -33.25
CA GLY A 271 7.57 37.10 -33.98
C GLY A 271 7.83 36.83 -35.45
N ASN A 272 6.76 37.00 -36.22
CA ASN A 272 6.64 37.08 -37.69
C ASN A 272 7.21 35.91 -38.53
#